data_4886163750bcb1555293530ea22dcbfc
#
_entry.id   4886163750bcb1555293530ea22dcbfc
#
_cell.length_a   1.000
_cell.length_b   1.000
_cell.length_c   1.000
_cell.angle_alpha   90.00
_cell.angle_beta   90.00
_cell.angle_gamma   90.00
#
_symmetry.space_group_name_H-M   'P 1'
#
loop_
_entity.id
_entity.type
_entity.pdbx_description
1 polymer ?
#
loop_
_entity_poly.entity_id
_entity_poly.type
_entity_poly.pdbx_seq_one_letter_code
_entity_poly.pdbx_strand_id
1 'polypeptide(L)'
;FNNVNASVEPKAVLVTISTNATPGEGSNNDLLYVDDLSVVYDFGVKKISVKGEELSGFNEATTEYTYSKVAGITADDIAVETVGHGTIVHKEVAGAKATIVVASDDLLQNRVYTLNLTTGIDEVATVPNNNTVVIYDLNGIRVNDMNRRGVYILKDGKGNTRKVVKN
;
A
#
# COMPACT_ATOMS: atom_id res chain seq x y z
N PHE A 1 -9.60 1.30 -28.05
CA PHE A 1 -8.87 0.57 -29.10
C PHE A 1 -9.45 -0.84 -29.20
N ASN A 2 -10.30 -1.07 -30.21
CA ASN A 2 -10.80 -2.41 -30.52
C ASN A 2 -9.82 -3.02 -31.53
N ASN A 3 -9.15 -4.10 -31.22
CA ASN A 3 -8.22 -4.89 -32.05
C ASN A 3 -6.71 -4.62 -31.88
N VAL A 4 -6.26 -4.30 -30.68
CA VAL A 4 -4.82 -4.38 -30.39
C VAL A 4 -4.48 -5.85 -30.16
N ASN A 5 -3.58 -6.40 -30.96
CA ASN A 5 -3.03 -7.73 -30.71
C ASN A 5 -2.08 -7.63 -29.53
N ALA A 6 -2.52 -8.10 -28.35
CA ALA A 6 -1.76 -8.07 -27.10
C ALA A 6 -0.43 -8.86 -27.14
N SER A 7 -0.21 -9.66 -28.20
CA SER A 7 1.02 -10.44 -28.39
C SER A 7 2.11 -9.71 -29.16
N VAL A 8 1.87 -8.50 -29.63
CA VAL A 8 2.82 -7.72 -30.43
C VAL A 8 2.93 -6.31 -29.85
N GLU A 9 4.12 -5.94 -29.40
CA GLU A 9 4.37 -4.56 -29.00
C GLU A 9 4.28 -3.62 -30.22
N PRO A 10 3.43 -2.59 -30.17
CA PRO A 10 3.37 -1.62 -31.26
C PRO A 10 4.66 -0.78 -31.29
N LYS A 11 5.34 -0.73 -32.43
CA LYS A 11 6.54 0.12 -32.61
C LYS A 11 6.19 1.58 -32.84
N ALA A 12 4.94 1.88 -33.16
CA ALA A 12 4.46 3.24 -33.38
C ALA A 12 2.95 3.31 -33.15
N VAL A 13 2.47 4.43 -32.63
CA VAL A 13 1.06 4.75 -32.50
C VAL A 13 0.77 5.93 -33.41
N LEU A 14 -0.16 5.74 -34.37
CA LEU A 14 -0.69 6.82 -35.20
C LEU A 14 -2.05 7.25 -34.62
N VAL A 15 -2.14 8.50 -34.22
CA VAL A 15 -3.40 9.11 -33.80
C VAL A 15 -3.89 9.99 -34.94
N THR A 16 -5.01 9.61 -35.56
CA THR A 16 -5.66 10.41 -36.60
C THR A 16 -6.89 11.10 -36.01
N ILE A 17 -6.92 12.40 -36.10
CA ILE A 17 -8.01 13.24 -35.60
C ILE A 17 -8.66 13.85 -36.83
N SER A 18 -9.97 13.69 -36.98
CA SER A 18 -10.71 14.14 -38.18
C SER A 18 -12.02 14.81 -37.80
N THR A 19 -12.42 15.81 -38.53
CA THR A 19 -13.74 16.49 -38.40
C THR A 19 -14.88 15.64 -38.94
N ASN A 20 -14.59 14.57 -39.68
CA ASN A 20 -15.57 13.68 -40.29
C ASN A 20 -15.29 12.21 -39.93
N ALA A 21 -16.35 11.43 -39.70
CA ALA A 21 -16.26 9.99 -39.44
C ALA A 21 -15.77 9.19 -40.67
N THR A 22 -15.97 9.74 -41.88
CA THR A 22 -15.52 9.11 -43.12
C THR A 22 -14.23 9.78 -43.58
N PRO A 23 -13.12 9.03 -43.75
CA PRO A 23 -11.87 9.59 -44.26
C PRO A 23 -12.04 10.23 -45.65
N GLY A 24 -11.58 11.46 -45.82
CA GLY A 24 -11.60 12.18 -47.10
C GLY A 24 -12.88 12.97 -47.38
N GLU A 25 -13.88 12.95 -46.49
CA GLU A 25 -15.14 13.68 -46.69
C GLU A 25 -15.25 14.97 -45.83
N GLY A 26 -14.15 15.49 -45.34
CA GLY A 26 -14.14 16.76 -44.60
C GLY A 26 -14.45 17.97 -45.49
N SER A 27 -15.10 19.00 -44.96
CA SER A 27 -15.34 20.27 -45.64
C SER A 27 -14.10 21.17 -45.52
N ASN A 28 -13.82 21.96 -46.57
CA ASN A 28 -12.66 22.87 -46.59
C ASN A 28 -12.71 23.97 -45.50
N ASN A 29 -13.84 24.16 -44.84
CA ASN A 29 -14.04 25.17 -43.78
C ASN A 29 -14.25 24.57 -42.40
N ASP A 30 -14.11 23.27 -42.25
CA ASP A 30 -14.23 22.62 -40.94
C ASP A 30 -12.99 22.93 -40.11
N LEU A 31 -13.19 23.35 -38.87
CA LEU A 31 -12.14 23.63 -37.93
C LEU A 31 -12.17 22.56 -36.81
N LEU A 32 -11.02 21.97 -36.56
CA LEU A 32 -10.83 21.06 -35.44
C LEU A 32 -9.85 21.68 -34.45
N TYR A 33 -10.31 21.89 -33.26
CA TYR A 33 -9.46 22.29 -32.14
C TYR A 33 -9.09 21.06 -31.32
N VAL A 34 -7.80 20.86 -31.13
CA VAL A 34 -7.26 19.78 -30.27
C VAL A 34 -6.43 20.44 -29.17
N ASP A 35 -6.79 20.16 -27.94
CA ASP A 35 -6.10 20.63 -26.76
C ASP A 35 -5.80 19.45 -25.85
N ASP A 36 -4.73 19.54 -25.06
CA ASP A 36 -4.34 18.56 -24.04
C ASP A 36 -4.17 17.10 -24.53
N LEU A 37 -3.65 16.91 -25.74
CA LEU A 37 -3.26 15.58 -26.18
C LEU A 37 -2.06 15.07 -25.37
N SER A 38 -2.26 14.02 -24.60
CA SER A 38 -1.20 13.38 -23.83
C SER A 38 -1.10 11.89 -24.10
N VAL A 39 0.11 11.36 -24.01
CA VAL A 39 0.38 9.92 -24.00
C VAL A 39 0.70 9.53 -22.55
N VAL A 40 -0.06 8.59 -22.03
CA VAL A 40 0.13 8.10 -20.67
C VAL A 40 0.57 6.65 -20.73
N TYR A 41 1.65 6.34 -20.04
CA TYR A 41 2.09 4.95 -19.87
C TYR A 41 1.19 4.21 -18.89
N ASP A 42 0.78 3.01 -19.26
CA ASP A 42 0.10 2.10 -18.36
C ASP A 42 1.17 1.38 -17.51
N PHE A 43 1.42 1.90 -16.33
CA PHE A 43 2.35 1.33 -15.36
C PHE A 43 1.87 1.57 -13.94
N GLY A 44 2.19 0.67 -13.04
CA GLY A 44 1.81 0.78 -11.63
C GLY A 44 2.02 -0.52 -10.89
N VAL A 45 1.34 -0.66 -9.77
CA VAL A 45 1.32 -1.87 -8.95
C VAL A 45 -0.07 -2.49 -8.98
N LYS A 46 -0.13 -3.75 -9.33
CA LYS A 46 -1.36 -4.56 -9.27
C LYS A 46 -1.62 -5.09 -7.88
N LYS A 47 -0.53 -5.49 -7.19
CA LYS A 47 -0.61 -6.11 -5.88
C LYS A 47 0.68 -5.92 -5.10
N ILE A 48 0.54 -5.72 -3.79
CA ILE A 48 1.64 -5.80 -2.83
C ILE A 48 1.33 -6.91 -1.84
N SER A 49 2.30 -7.73 -1.53
CA SER A 49 2.22 -8.77 -0.49
C SER A 49 3.38 -8.63 0.49
N VAL A 50 3.13 -8.86 1.76
CA VAL A 50 4.15 -8.84 2.82
C VAL A 50 4.20 -10.22 3.48
N LYS A 51 5.37 -10.87 3.45
CA LYS A 51 5.56 -12.26 3.93
C LYS A 51 4.54 -13.25 3.35
N GLY A 52 4.17 -13.06 2.08
CA GLY A 52 3.22 -13.90 1.36
C GLY A 52 1.74 -13.54 1.57
N GLU A 53 1.41 -12.65 2.50
CA GLU A 53 0.06 -12.15 2.68
C GLU A 53 -0.20 -10.90 1.83
N GLU A 54 -1.29 -10.89 1.09
CA GLU A 54 -1.70 -9.74 0.28
C GLU A 54 -2.11 -8.56 1.16
N LEU A 55 -1.71 -7.35 0.77
CA LEU A 55 -2.07 -6.12 1.46
C LEU A 55 -3.59 -5.89 1.32
N SER A 56 -4.29 -5.97 2.44
CA SER A 56 -5.73 -5.80 2.49
C SER A 56 -6.16 -4.39 2.03
N GLY A 57 -7.16 -4.34 1.16
CA GLY A 57 -7.68 -3.07 0.66
C GLY A 57 -6.74 -2.36 -0.33
N PHE A 58 -5.83 -3.09 -0.96
CA PHE A 58 -4.97 -2.52 -1.99
C PHE A 58 -5.81 -1.96 -3.15
N ASN A 59 -5.45 -0.74 -3.57
CA ASN A 59 -6.03 -0.06 -4.71
C ASN A 59 -4.91 0.68 -5.45
N GLU A 60 -4.79 0.49 -6.74
CA GLU A 60 -3.73 1.06 -7.58
C GLU A 60 -3.61 2.59 -7.49
N ALA A 61 -4.72 3.29 -7.28
CA ALA A 61 -4.74 4.74 -7.15
C ALA A 61 -4.24 5.25 -5.80
N THR A 62 -4.19 4.38 -4.78
CA THR A 62 -3.71 4.72 -3.44
C THR A 62 -2.22 4.41 -3.34
N THR A 63 -1.46 5.36 -2.85
CA THR A 63 0.01 5.25 -2.76
C THR A 63 0.54 5.13 -1.34
N GLU A 64 -0.32 5.22 -0.34
CA GLU A 64 0.06 5.13 1.08
C GLU A 64 -0.81 4.13 1.83
N TYR A 65 -0.16 3.20 2.54
CA TYR A 65 -0.80 2.11 3.27
C TYR A 65 -0.21 1.95 4.66
N THR A 66 -0.96 1.33 5.55
CA THR A 66 -0.47 0.89 6.86
C THR A 66 -0.51 -0.63 6.93
N TYR A 67 0.58 -1.24 7.37
CA TYR A 67 0.69 -2.66 7.62
C TYR A 67 1.11 -2.92 9.07
N SER A 68 0.28 -3.65 9.82
CA SER A 68 0.42 -3.75 11.28
C SER A 68 0.52 -5.18 11.82
N LYS A 69 0.75 -6.17 10.94
CA LYS A 69 0.62 -7.58 11.35
C LYS A 69 1.90 -8.20 11.90
N VAL A 70 3.09 -7.81 11.42
CA VAL A 70 4.36 -8.50 11.74
C VAL A 70 5.49 -7.50 11.94
N ALA A 71 6.32 -7.74 12.97
CA ALA A 71 7.55 -6.99 13.19
C ALA A 71 8.72 -7.53 12.34
N GLY A 72 9.77 -6.73 12.17
CA GLY A 72 11.02 -7.14 11.54
C GLY A 72 10.86 -7.42 10.04
N ILE A 73 10.09 -6.60 9.33
CA ILE A 73 9.93 -6.69 7.87
C ILE A 73 11.17 -6.12 7.20
N THR A 74 11.67 -6.84 6.21
CA THR A 74 12.76 -6.44 5.32
C THR A 74 12.24 -6.19 3.90
N ALA A 75 13.06 -5.63 3.03
CA ALA A 75 12.68 -5.43 1.63
C ALA A 75 12.38 -6.75 0.91
N ASP A 76 13.03 -7.85 1.30
CA ASP A 76 12.82 -9.17 0.69
C ASP A 76 11.48 -9.81 1.09
N ASP A 77 10.93 -9.41 2.23
CA ASP A 77 9.61 -9.85 2.68
C ASP A 77 8.46 -9.21 1.88
N ILE A 78 8.75 -8.18 1.08
CA ILE A 78 7.77 -7.44 0.29
C ILE A 78 7.83 -7.88 -1.16
N ALA A 79 6.78 -8.55 -1.63
CA ALA A 79 6.59 -8.90 -3.03
C ALA A 79 5.65 -7.90 -3.69
N VAL A 80 5.98 -7.48 -4.91
CA VAL A 80 5.22 -6.48 -5.69
C VAL A 80 4.97 -7.06 -7.07
N GLU A 81 3.72 -7.09 -7.49
CA GLU A 81 3.29 -7.42 -8.85
C GLU A 81 2.91 -6.12 -9.57
N THR A 82 3.57 -5.83 -10.67
CA THR A 82 3.32 -4.61 -11.47
C THR A 82 2.25 -4.83 -12.53
N VAL A 83 1.65 -3.74 -13.01
CA VAL A 83 0.77 -3.73 -14.20
C VAL A 83 1.48 -3.08 -15.38
N GLY A 84 1.05 -3.46 -16.58
CA GLY A 84 1.58 -2.93 -17.82
C GLY A 84 3.10 -3.11 -17.92
N HIS A 85 3.78 -2.06 -18.32
CA HIS A 85 5.24 -2.01 -18.46
C HIS A 85 5.95 -1.40 -17.24
N GLY A 86 5.35 -1.52 -16.04
CA GLY A 86 5.95 -1.01 -14.82
C GLY A 86 7.15 -1.83 -14.34
N THR A 87 8.26 -1.16 -14.06
CA THR A 87 9.48 -1.76 -13.51
C THR A 87 9.74 -1.24 -12.11
N ILE A 88 10.05 -2.14 -11.15
CA ILE A 88 10.44 -1.75 -9.79
C ILE A 88 11.88 -1.25 -9.85
N VAL A 89 12.08 0.06 -9.66
CA VAL A 89 13.41 0.69 -9.70
C VAL A 89 14.01 0.91 -8.32
N HIS A 90 13.17 0.88 -7.27
CA HIS A 90 13.63 0.98 -5.88
C HIS A 90 12.67 0.27 -4.95
N LYS A 91 13.21 -0.45 -3.97
CA LYS A 91 12.47 -1.09 -2.88
C LYS A 91 13.35 -1.12 -1.64
N GLU A 92 12.93 -0.42 -0.60
CA GLU A 92 13.68 -0.27 0.64
C GLU A 92 12.76 -0.32 1.86
N VAL A 93 13.27 -0.84 2.98
CA VAL A 93 12.67 -0.73 4.31
C VAL A 93 13.62 0.02 5.22
N ALA A 94 13.22 1.22 5.64
CA ALA A 94 13.97 2.06 6.55
C ALA A 94 13.13 2.34 7.82
N GLY A 95 13.53 1.73 8.94
CA GLY A 95 12.78 1.83 10.19
C GLY A 95 11.35 1.30 10.08
N ALA A 96 10.38 2.15 10.35
CA ALA A 96 8.96 1.81 10.31
C ALA A 96 8.30 2.14 8.94
N LYS A 97 9.09 2.28 7.88
CA LYS A 97 8.60 2.67 6.56
C LYS A 97 9.20 1.81 5.47
N ALA A 98 8.36 1.26 4.60
CA ALA A 98 8.80 0.68 3.34
C ALA A 98 8.47 1.64 2.19
N THR A 99 9.41 1.80 1.26
CA THR A 99 9.26 2.63 0.06
C THR A 99 9.47 1.76 -1.17
N ILE A 100 8.52 1.83 -2.11
CA ILE A 100 8.56 1.10 -3.37
C ILE A 100 8.38 2.12 -4.48
N VAL A 101 9.29 2.16 -5.43
CA VAL A 101 9.21 3.03 -6.61
C VAL A 101 9.08 2.18 -7.85
N VAL A 102 8.01 2.41 -8.58
CA VAL A 102 7.73 1.79 -9.88
C VAL A 102 7.83 2.87 -10.95
N ALA A 103 8.61 2.61 -11.98
CA ALA A 103 8.81 3.51 -13.10
C ALA A 103 8.20 2.95 -14.39
N SER A 104 7.88 3.84 -15.33
CA SER A 104 7.56 3.49 -16.71
C SER A 104 8.80 2.96 -17.43
N ASP A 105 8.62 2.26 -18.57
CA ASP A 105 9.71 1.68 -19.36
C ASP A 105 10.79 2.70 -19.77
N ASP A 106 10.37 3.90 -20.09
CA ASP A 106 11.28 4.99 -20.45
C ASP A 106 11.91 5.70 -19.26
N LEU A 107 11.56 5.30 -18.03
CA LEU A 107 12.01 5.88 -16.76
C LEU A 107 11.67 7.37 -16.58
N LEU A 108 10.82 7.95 -17.42
CA LEU A 108 10.44 9.37 -17.35
C LEU A 108 9.33 9.63 -16.32
N GLN A 109 8.55 8.60 -16.00
CA GLN A 109 7.48 8.68 -15.01
C GLN A 109 7.71 7.66 -13.90
N ASN A 110 7.33 8.01 -12.66
CA ASN A 110 7.38 7.09 -11.55
C ASN A 110 6.18 7.27 -10.62
N ARG A 111 5.88 6.19 -9.87
CA ARG A 111 4.93 6.18 -8.75
C ARG A 111 5.62 5.64 -7.52
N VAL A 112 5.43 6.33 -6.41
CA VAL A 112 6.01 5.95 -5.11
C VAL A 112 4.91 5.42 -4.22
N TYR A 113 5.05 4.17 -3.79
CA TYR A 113 4.17 3.55 -2.80
C TYR A 113 4.88 3.49 -1.45
N THR A 114 4.16 3.82 -0.41
CA THR A 114 4.64 3.83 0.96
C THR A 114 3.83 2.87 1.82
N LEU A 115 4.50 1.97 2.53
CA LEU A 115 3.88 1.17 3.58
C LEU A 115 4.41 1.66 4.93
N ASN A 116 3.53 2.19 5.76
CA ASN A 116 3.82 2.50 7.16
C ASN A 116 3.73 1.19 7.95
N LEU A 117 4.88 0.68 8.36
CA LEU A 117 5.03 -0.57 9.09
C LEU A 117 4.84 -0.26 10.58
N THR A 118 3.67 -0.54 11.09
CA THR A 118 3.44 -0.44 12.53
C THR A 118 3.63 -1.83 13.12
N THR A 119 4.42 -1.93 14.18
CA THR A 119 4.39 -3.12 15.02
C THR A 119 3.03 -3.17 15.66
N GLY A 120 2.12 -3.94 15.08
CA GLY A 120 0.89 -4.26 15.78
C GLY A 120 1.30 -4.83 17.14
N ILE A 121 0.77 -4.30 18.20
CA ILE A 121 0.71 -5.07 19.43
C ILE A 121 -0.10 -6.29 19.01
N ASP A 122 0.53 -7.47 18.99
CA ASP A 122 -0.20 -8.72 18.76
C ASP A 122 -1.48 -8.63 19.56
N GLU A 123 -2.61 -8.81 18.87
CA GLU A 123 -3.90 -8.83 19.52
C GLU A 123 -3.74 -9.77 20.72
N VAL A 124 -3.70 -9.19 21.92
CA VAL A 124 -3.59 -9.98 23.14
C VAL A 124 -4.72 -10.97 23.03
N ALA A 125 -4.38 -12.23 22.80
CA ALA A 125 -5.33 -13.32 22.61
C ALA A 125 -6.49 -13.06 23.58
N THR A 126 -7.68 -12.83 23.03
CA THR A 126 -8.87 -12.56 23.82
C THR A 126 -9.03 -13.70 24.80
N VAL A 127 -8.61 -13.45 26.02
CA VAL A 127 -8.81 -14.40 27.11
C VAL A 127 -10.32 -14.54 27.22
N PRO A 128 -10.88 -15.76 27.07
CA PRO A 128 -12.31 -15.93 27.12
C PRO A 128 -12.80 -15.42 28.47
N ASN A 129 -13.71 -14.48 28.38
CA ASN A 129 -14.61 -13.88 29.31
C ASN A 129 -14.63 -14.58 30.70
N ASN A 130 -13.74 -14.18 31.56
CA ASN A 130 -13.90 -14.31 33.03
C ASN A 130 -13.21 -13.10 33.63
N ASN A 131 -13.87 -12.42 34.51
CA ASN A 131 -13.59 -11.25 35.31
C ASN A 131 -12.13 -11.09 35.85
N THR A 132 -11.15 -11.56 35.09
CA THR A 132 -9.74 -11.64 35.45
C THR A 132 -9.06 -10.36 34.96
N VAL A 133 -8.65 -9.56 35.92
CA VAL A 133 -7.80 -8.39 35.68
C VAL A 133 -6.38 -8.88 35.43
N VAL A 134 -5.80 -8.50 34.30
CA VAL A 134 -4.40 -8.74 33.99
C VAL A 134 -3.58 -7.52 34.39
N ILE A 135 -2.47 -7.75 35.05
CA ILE A 135 -1.60 -6.70 35.61
C ILE A 135 -0.32 -6.65 34.78
N TYR A 136 0.09 -5.44 34.38
CA TYR A 136 1.34 -5.17 33.69
C TYR A 136 2.17 -4.15 34.46
N ASP A 137 3.48 -4.28 34.43
CA ASP A 137 4.40 -3.23 34.87
C ASP A 137 4.53 -2.10 33.80
N LEU A 138 5.33 -1.07 34.11
CA LEU A 138 5.57 0.03 33.17
C LEU A 138 6.34 -0.37 31.90
N ASN A 139 6.99 -1.52 31.90
CA ASN A 139 7.70 -2.04 30.74
C ASN A 139 6.77 -2.90 29.83
N GLY A 140 5.49 -3.00 30.18
CA GLY A 140 4.52 -3.84 29.48
C GLY A 140 4.64 -5.33 29.79
N ILE A 141 5.44 -5.70 30.79
CA ILE A 141 5.61 -7.10 31.22
C ILE A 141 4.45 -7.49 32.13
N ARG A 142 3.80 -8.61 31.80
CA ARG A 142 2.75 -9.17 32.63
C ARG A 142 3.33 -9.64 33.96
N VAL A 143 2.70 -9.22 35.07
CA VAL A 143 3.04 -9.63 36.42
C VAL A 143 1.84 -10.29 37.09
N ASN A 144 2.10 -11.24 38.01
CA ASN A 144 1.03 -11.98 38.68
C ASN A 144 0.43 -11.23 39.86
N ASP A 145 1.17 -10.27 40.39
CA ASP A 145 0.76 -9.49 41.55
C ASP A 145 1.40 -8.08 41.56
N MET A 146 0.96 -7.24 42.48
CA MET A 146 1.51 -5.90 42.73
C MET A 146 2.27 -5.86 44.06
N ASN A 147 3.15 -6.83 44.32
CA ASN A 147 3.84 -6.95 45.61
C ASN A 147 4.96 -5.92 45.83
N ARG A 148 5.44 -5.29 44.77
CA ARG A 148 6.47 -4.25 44.83
C ARG A 148 5.85 -2.86 44.70
N ARG A 149 6.53 -1.86 45.30
CA ARG A 149 6.20 -0.44 45.03
C ARG A 149 6.41 -0.14 43.57
N GLY A 150 5.48 0.55 42.93
CA GLY A 150 5.60 0.88 41.53
C GLY A 150 4.29 1.30 40.89
N VAL A 151 4.36 1.49 39.60
CA VAL A 151 3.20 1.82 38.76
C VAL A 151 2.83 0.60 37.94
N TYR A 152 1.56 0.26 37.93
CA TYR A 152 1.00 -0.90 37.24
C TYR A 152 -0.13 -0.46 36.32
N ILE A 153 -0.31 -1.16 35.24
CA ILE A 153 -1.44 -1.03 34.32
C ILE A 153 -2.31 -2.28 34.49
N LEU A 154 -3.54 -2.07 34.90
CA LEU A 154 -4.54 -3.14 35.02
C LEU A 154 -5.41 -3.11 33.77
N LYS A 155 -5.58 -4.26 33.13
CA LYS A 155 -6.49 -4.45 31.99
C LYS A 155 -7.58 -5.44 32.38
N ASP A 156 -8.85 -5.04 32.28
CA ASP A 156 -9.99 -5.91 32.56
C ASP A 156 -10.34 -6.79 31.33
N GLY A 157 -11.18 -7.80 31.54
CA GLY A 157 -11.64 -8.69 30.46
C GLY A 157 -12.50 -8.01 29.39
N LYS A 158 -12.85 -6.73 29.55
CA LYS A 158 -13.56 -5.89 28.57
C LYS A 158 -12.61 -4.99 27.78
N GLY A 159 -11.30 -5.08 28.05
CA GLY A 159 -10.28 -4.26 27.39
C GLY A 159 -10.03 -2.89 28.02
N ASN A 160 -10.77 -2.51 29.08
CA ASN A 160 -10.51 -1.25 29.78
C ASN A 160 -9.20 -1.32 30.56
N THR A 161 -8.46 -0.23 30.54
CA THR A 161 -7.19 -0.12 31.25
C THR A 161 -7.24 0.97 32.31
N ARG A 162 -6.61 0.73 33.46
CA ARG A 162 -6.41 1.75 34.48
C ARG A 162 -5.00 1.70 35.04
N LYS A 163 -4.45 2.84 35.37
CA LYS A 163 -3.17 2.99 36.06
C LYS A 163 -3.39 2.87 37.58
N VAL A 164 -2.55 2.08 38.26
CA VAL A 164 -2.51 1.94 39.69
C VAL A 164 -1.10 2.23 40.19
N VAL A 165 -0.98 3.07 41.23
CA VAL A 165 0.29 3.34 41.91
C VAL A 165 0.24 2.62 43.26
N LYS A 166 1.25 1.78 43.50
CA LYS A 166 1.43 1.12 44.82
C LYS A 166 2.59 1.77 45.55
N ASN A 167 2.32 2.33 46.68
CA ASN A 167 3.27 2.93 47.62
C ASN A 167 3.86 1.88 48.55
#